data_bacb5f538618437ec2020464b23d8bb3
#
_entry.id   bacb5f538618437ec2020464b23d8bb3
#
_cell.length_a   1.000
_cell.length_b   1.000
_cell.length_c   1.000
_cell.angle_alpha   90.00
_cell.angle_beta   90.00
_cell.angle_gamma   90.00
#
_symmetry.space_group_name_H-M   'P 1'
#
loop_
_entity.id
_entity.type
_entity.pdbx_description
1 polymer ?
#
loop_
_entity_poly.entity_id
_entity_poly.type
_entity_poly.pdbx_seq_one_letter_code
_entity_poly.pdbx_strand_id
1 'polypeptide(L)'
;MCLKMKIKVKHQTIYRFTEIVPRLIQSVKLYPSKCLNQKIIDWKITCDIGNIIESHEDSLGHKIFNIFNRNFKGKQVITSEGIIETRDYSGLVKGLKEKVSPLCFLRQTELTNPCSQIVNLSNKVQNKKNDIIKLCHELNFLTSESIKYVSGSTSINTTAKKSIEQGSGVCQDFAHILISLARLNNVPARYINGFLLEDLNSQESFTHAWVELFINDLGWVGFDPSHKKCIDEKYIRISCGLDFLDASTIKGIK
;
A
#
# COMPACT_ATOMS: atom_id res chain seq x y z
N MET A 1 0.13 -6.37 26.70
CA MET A 1 -1.07 -5.52 26.57
C MET A 1 -1.07 -5.02 25.13
N CYS A 2 -2.09 -5.30 24.31
CA CYS A 2 -2.12 -4.85 22.91
C CYS A 2 -2.35 -3.33 22.89
N LEU A 3 -1.42 -2.58 22.33
CA LEU A 3 -1.56 -1.12 22.19
C LEU A 3 -2.72 -0.83 21.25
N LYS A 4 -3.54 0.14 21.65
CA LYS A 4 -4.71 0.58 20.88
C LYS A 4 -4.63 2.08 20.68
N MET A 5 -5.01 2.53 19.49
CA MET A 5 -5.03 3.95 19.14
C MET A 5 -6.34 4.29 18.41
N LYS A 6 -6.90 5.47 18.67
CA LYS A 6 -7.97 6.03 17.84
C LYS A 6 -7.38 7.08 16.91
N ILE A 7 -7.54 6.87 15.62
CA ILE A 7 -7.02 7.76 14.59
C ILE A 7 -8.20 8.35 13.81
N LYS A 8 -8.25 9.67 13.72
CA LYS A 8 -9.16 10.40 12.84
C LYS A 8 -8.43 10.69 11.53
N VAL A 9 -9.00 10.32 10.42
CA VAL A 9 -8.45 10.56 9.09
C VAL A 9 -9.39 11.47 8.31
N LYS A 10 -8.80 12.41 7.56
CA LYS A 10 -9.46 13.15 6.49
C LYS A 10 -8.49 13.29 5.34
N HIS A 11 -8.74 12.57 4.27
CA HIS A 11 -7.92 12.58 3.06
C HIS A 11 -8.72 13.07 1.87
N GLN A 12 -8.12 13.96 1.06
CA GLN A 12 -8.73 14.52 -0.14
C GLN A 12 -7.85 14.28 -1.36
N THR A 13 -8.43 13.68 -2.38
CA THR A 13 -7.80 13.57 -3.71
C THR A 13 -8.46 14.57 -4.65
N ILE A 14 -7.66 15.43 -5.24
CA ILE A 14 -8.13 16.53 -6.10
C ILE A 14 -7.71 16.25 -7.54
N TYR A 15 -8.70 16.13 -8.41
CA TYR A 15 -8.50 16.05 -9.86
C TYR A 15 -8.84 17.38 -10.52
N ARG A 16 -8.10 17.73 -11.55
CA ARG A 16 -8.34 18.92 -12.39
C ARG A 16 -8.42 18.48 -13.84
N PHE A 17 -9.58 18.67 -14.45
CA PHE A 17 -9.84 18.36 -15.86
C PHE A 17 -9.88 19.68 -16.64
N THR A 18 -8.88 19.89 -17.47
CA THR A 18 -8.75 21.12 -18.31
C THR A 18 -9.65 21.09 -19.53
N GLU A 19 -10.08 19.90 -19.95
CA GLU A 19 -10.96 19.67 -21.08
C GLU A 19 -12.26 19.01 -20.63
N ILE A 20 -13.28 19.07 -21.48
CA ILE A 20 -14.54 18.36 -21.25
C ILE A 20 -14.30 16.86 -21.40
N VAL A 21 -14.59 16.11 -20.34
CA VAL A 21 -14.59 14.63 -20.37
C VAL A 21 -16.01 14.16 -20.60
N PRO A 22 -16.35 13.59 -21.76
CA PRO A 22 -17.73 13.17 -22.07
C PRO A 22 -18.27 12.13 -21.10
N ARG A 23 -17.45 11.19 -20.67
CA ARG A 23 -17.75 10.16 -19.67
C ARG A 23 -16.54 9.94 -18.79
N LEU A 24 -16.69 10.09 -17.49
CA LEU A 24 -15.67 9.77 -16.49
C LEU A 24 -16.22 8.71 -15.56
N ILE A 25 -15.58 7.56 -15.52
CA ILE A 25 -15.88 6.47 -14.59
C ILE A 25 -14.64 6.28 -13.72
N GLN A 26 -14.82 6.37 -12.40
CA GLN A 26 -13.74 6.15 -11.45
C GLN A 26 -14.11 5.02 -10.51
N SER A 27 -13.23 4.05 -10.37
CA SER A 27 -13.31 3.00 -9.36
C SER A 27 -12.48 3.41 -8.15
N VAL A 28 -13.08 3.41 -6.96
CA VAL A 28 -12.52 3.97 -5.73
C VAL A 28 -12.42 2.87 -4.68
N LYS A 29 -11.20 2.63 -4.16
CA LYS A 29 -10.84 1.69 -3.08
C LYS A 29 -10.32 2.48 -1.86
N LEU A 30 -11.07 3.43 -1.35
CA LEU A 30 -10.66 4.28 -0.22
C LEU A 30 -11.33 3.89 1.11
N TYR A 31 -12.00 2.73 1.14
CA TYR A 31 -12.58 2.20 2.37
C TYR A 31 -11.55 1.31 3.09
N PRO A 32 -11.35 1.48 4.40
CA PRO A 32 -10.37 0.70 5.15
C PRO A 32 -10.62 -0.80 5.08
N SER A 33 -9.55 -1.58 4.98
CA SER A 33 -9.63 -3.04 4.95
C SER A 33 -10.25 -3.60 6.22
N LYS A 34 -11.06 -4.65 6.08
CA LYS A 34 -11.65 -5.37 7.22
C LYS A 34 -10.63 -6.37 7.77
N CYS A 35 -10.01 -6.06 8.91
CA CYS A 35 -9.09 -6.94 9.62
C CYS A 35 -9.15 -6.68 11.12
N LEU A 36 -8.53 -7.55 11.94
CA LEU A 36 -8.53 -7.38 13.40
C LEU A 36 -7.60 -6.26 13.86
N ASN A 37 -6.64 -5.84 13.03
CA ASN A 37 -5.71 -4.75 13.32
C ASN A 37 -6.39 -3.38 13.36
N GLN A 38 -7.58 -3.26 12.74
CA GLN A 38 -8.31 -2.00 12.67
C GLN A 38 -9.82 -2.22 12.76
N LYS A 39 -10.46 -1.52 13.69
CA LYS A 39 -11.90 -1.46 13.84
C LYS A 39 -12.40 -0.13 13.29
N ILE A 40 -13.18 -0.20 12.22
CA ILE A 40 -13.82 0.98 11.63
C ILE A 40 -14.96 1.40 12.54
N ILE A 41 -14.86 2.60 13.14
CA ILE A 41 -15.91 3.18 13.99
C ILE A 41 -16.89 3.95 13.12
N ASP A 42 -16.34 4.79 12.25
CA ASP A 42 -17.07 5.56 11.26
C ASP A 42 -16.18 5.78 10.05
N TRP A 43 -16.73 5.69 8.84
CA TRP A 43 -15.98 5.97 7.61
C TRP A 43 -16.90 6.31 6.46
N LYS A 44 -16.62 7.44 5.83
CA LYS A 44 -17.40 7.97 4.72
C LYS A 44 -16.48 8.30 3.53
N ILE A 45 -16.98 7.99 2.34
CA ILE A 45 -16.39 8.42 1.08
C ILE A 45 -17.40 9.32 0.39
N THR A 46 -16.98 10.53 0.02
CA THR A 46 -17.81 11.51 -0.68
C THR A 46 -17.11 12.06 -1.90
N CYS A 47 -17.88 12.49 -2.86
CA CYS A 47 -17.41 13.22 -4.03
C CYS A 47 -18.27 14.49 -4.17
N ASP A 48 -17.63 15.64 -4.40
CA ASP A 48 -18.33 16.92 -4.56
C ASP A 48 -19.08 16.98 -5.89
N ILE A 49 -18.60 16.25 -6.91
CA ILE A 49 -19.20 16.21 -8.25
C ILE A 49 -19.26 14.77 -8.74
N GLY A 50 -20.45 14.34 -9.15
CA GLY A 50 -20.73 13.00 -9.64
C GLY A 50 -21.52 12.14 -8.66
N ASN A 51 -22.07 11.05 -9.18
CA ASN A 51 -22.81 10.08 -8.38
C ASN A 51 -21.85 8.99 -7.90
N ILE A 52 -21.74 8.84 -6.59
CA ILE A 52 -20.98 7.76 -5.96
C ILE A 52 -21.91 6.63 -5.56
N ILE A 53 -21.58 5.41 -5.95
CA ILE A 53 -22.38 4.21 -5.66
C ILE A 53 -21.43 3.13 -5.12
N GLU A 54 -21.78 2.53 -3.97
CA GLU A 54 -21.13 1.30 -3.51
C GLU A 54 -21.46 0.17 -4.48
N SER A 55 -20.43 -0.50 -5.02
CA SER A 55 -20.59 -1.48 -6.09
C SER A 55 -20.51 -2.90 -5.53
N HIS A 56 -19.31 -3.35 -5.15
CA HIS A 56 -19.06 -4.72 -4.70
C HIS A 56 -17.82 -4.78 -3.80
N GLU A 57 -17.55 -5.96 -3.27
CA GLU A 57 -16.30 -6.30 -2.60
C GLU A 57 -15.49 -7.21 -3.53
N ASP A 58 -14.21 -6.88 -3.79
CA ASP A 58 -13.35 -7.70 -4.63
C ASP A 58 -12.81 -8.93 -3.90
N SER A 59 -12.05 -9.79 -4.61
CA SER A 59 -11.48 -11.03 -4.07
C SER A 59 -10.44 -10.80 -2.96
N LEU A 60 -9.92 -9.58 -2.82
CA LEU A 60 -9.00 -9.17 -1.76
C LEU A 60 -9.70 -8.48 -0.57
N GLY A 61 -11.04 -8.41 -0.61
CA GLY A 61 -11.86 -7.82 0.44
C GLY A 61 -11.92 -6.29 0.39
N HIS A 62 -11.56 -5.65 -0.73
CA HIS A 62 -11.73 -4.21 -0.87
C HIS A 62 -13.17 -3.86 -1.23
N LYS A 63 -13.75 -2.92 -0.49
CA LYS A 63 -15.01 -2.28 -0.92
C LYS A 63 -14.76 -1.33 -2.08
N ILE A 64 -15.46 -1.57 -3.18
CA ILE A 64 -15.36 -0.80 -4.42
C ILE A 64 -16.53 0.16 -4.51
N PHE A 65 -16.23 1.43 -4.73
CA PHE A 65 -17.19 2.46 -5.06
C PHE A 65 -16.95 2.93 -6.49
N ASN A 66 -18.02 3.22 -7.22
CA ASN A 66 -17.91 3.80 -8.56
C ASN A 66 -18.45 5.23 -8.53
N ILE A 67 -17.72 6.13 -9.18
CA ILE A 67 -18.13 7.53 -9.39
C ILE A 67 -18.35 7.72 -10.88
N PHE A 68 -19.49 8.30 -11.23
CA PHE A 68 -19.90 8.55 -12.61
C PHE A 68 -20.12 10.05 -12.83
N ASN A 69 -19.45 10.58 -13.87
CA ASN A 69 -19.66 11.94 -14.36
C ASN A 69 -19.87 11.94 -15.86
N ARG A 70 -20.64 12.91 -16.36
CA ARG A 70 -20.85 13.15 -17.79
C ARG A 70 -20.57 14.63 -18.11
N ASN A 71 -19.94 14.86 -19.27
CA ASN A 71 -19.64 16.18 -19.79
C ASN A 71 -19.00 17.10 -18.74
N PHE A 72 -18.03 16.54 -18.00
CA PHE A 72 -17.42 17.19 -16.86
C PHE A 72 -16.12 17.89 -17.25
N LYS A 73 -15.98 19.14 -16.77
CA LYS A 73 -14.74 19.94 -16.81
C LYS A 73 -14.61 20.67 -15.48
N GLY A 74 -13.37 20.83 -15.00
CA GLY A 74 -13.09 21.59 -13.78
C GLY A 74 -12.49 20.75 -12.66
N LYS A 75 -12.72 21.13 -11.43
CA LYS A 75 -12.17 20.49 -10.22
C LYS A 75 -13.16 19.48 -9.67
N GLN A 76 -12.65 18.30 -9.32
CA GLN A 76 -13.36 17.25 -8.58
C GLN A 76 -12.58 16.92 -7.31
N VAL A 77 -13.27 16.80 -6.18
CA VAL A 77 -12.69 16.43 -4.89
C VAL A 77 -13.35 15.15 -4.40
N ILE A 78 -12.55 14.11 -4.23
CA ILE A 78 -12.95 12.87 -3.58
C ILE A 78 -12.39 12.89 -2.16
N THR A 79 -13.26 12.81 -1.18
CA THR A 79 -12.91 12.84 0.25
C THR A 79 -13.18 11.48 0.88
N SER A 80 -12.21 10.92 1.59
CA SER A 80 -12.41 9.82 2.52
C SER A 80 -12.08 10.30 3.93
N GLU A 81 -13.02 10.12 4.86
CA GLU A 81 -12.86 10.59 6.23
C GLU A 81 -13.55 9.64 7.22
N GLY A 82 -13.03 9.60 8.43
CA GLY A 82 -13.62 8.78 9.49
C GLY A 82 -12.73 8.58 10.70
N ILE A 83 -13.14 7.63 11.54
CA ILE A 83 -12.46 7.26 12.78
C ILE A 83 -12.22 5.76 12.80
N ILE A 84 -10.97 5.37 13.07
CA ILE A 84 -10.54 3.98 13.18
C ILE A 84 -9.88 3.76 14.55
N GLU A 85 -10.22 2.67 15.21
CA GLU A 85 -9.46 2.14 16.34
C GLU A 85 -8.48 1.10 15.82
N THR A 86 -7.18 1.38 15.87
CA THR A 86 -6.13 0.46 15.47
C THR A 86 -5.60 -0.34 16.66
N ARG A 87 -4.96 -1.48 16.35
CA ARG A 87 -4.36 -2.39 17.34
C ARG A 87 -3.05 -2.94 16.81
N ASP A 88 -2.03 -2.91 17.65
CA ASP A 88 -0.76 -3.56 17.34
C ASP A 88 -0.82 -5.07 17.57
N TYR A 89 -0.40 -5.83 16.56
CA TYR A 89 -0.19 -7.28 16.60
C TYR A 89 1.25 -7.65 16.21
N SER A 90 2.21 -6.75 16.50
CA SER A 90 3.64 -6.96 16.22
C SER A 90 3.90 -7.27 14.74
N GLY A 91 3.30 -6.47 13.86
CA GLY A 91 3.42 -6.63 12.40
C GLY A 91 2.46 -7.64 11.77
N LEU A 92 1.85 -8.55 12.54
CA LEU A 92 0.92 -9.55 12.00
C LEU A 92 -0.38 -8.90 11.54
N VAL A 93 -0.84 -9.24 10.33
CA VAL A 93 -2.15 -8.82 9.79
C VAL A 93 -3.16 -9.94 10.00
N LYS A 94 -4.07 -9.77 10.94
CA LYS A 94 -5.01 -10.81 11.37
C LYS A 94 -6.43 -10.58 10.87
N GLY A 95 -7.14 -11.68 10.61
CA GLY A 95 -8.58 -11.66 10.35
C GLY A 95 -8.98 -11.16 8.96
N LEU A 96 -8.05 -11.15 8.00
CA LEU A 96 -8.37 -10.92 6.61
C LEU A 96 -9.22 -12.06 6.04
N LYS A 97 -10.26 -11.71 5.27
CA LYS A 97 -11.14 -12.67 4.56
C LYS A 97 -10.87 -12.58 3.07
N GLU A 98 -9.75 -13.12 2.63
CA GLU A 98 -9.32 -13.10 1.24
C GLU A 98 -9.61 -14.43 0.55
N LYS A 99 -9.95 -14.37 -0.76
CA LYS A 99 -10.22 -15.54 -1.60
C LYS A 99 -9.07 -15.84 -2.56
N VAL A 100 -7.97 -15.09 -2.47
CA VAL A 100 -6.80 -15.20 -3.33
C VAL A 100 -5.70 -15.95 -2.61
N SER A 101 -5.11 -16.96 -3.28
CA SER A 101 -3.95 -17.66 -2.74
C SER A 101 -2.76 -16.72 -2.59
N PRO A 102 -2.02 -16.76 -1.47
CA PRO A 102 -0.78 -15.99 -1.32
C PRO A 102 0.23 -16.22 -2.45
N LEU A 103 0.25 -17.41 -3.05
CA LEU A 103 1.15 -17.75 -4.17
C LEU A 103 0.96 -16.85 -5.40
N CYS A 104 -0.23 -16.24 -5.58
CA CYS A 104 -0.46 -15.27 -6.65
C CYS A 104 0.47 -14.05 -6.54
N PHE A 105 0.95 -13.75 -5.33
CA PHE A 105 1.83 -12.63 -5.02
C PHE A 105 3.34 -12.97 -5.18
N LEU A 106 3.68 -14.09 -5.77
CA LEU A 106 5.04 -14.41 -6.25
C LEU A 106 5.34 -13.81 -7.63
N ARG A 107 4.29 -13.39 -8.37
CA ARG A 107 4.42 -12.85 -9.72
C ARG A 107 5.06 -11.47 -9.72
N GLN A 108 6.15 -11.30 -10.45
CA GLN A 108 6.74 -9.99 -10.72
C GLN A 108 5.84 -9.18 -11.66
N THR A 109 5.93 -7.86 -11.55
CA THR A 109 5.26 -6.89 -12.42
C THR A 109 6.29 -5.96 -13.06
N GLU A 110 5.88 -5.13 -14.00
CA GLU A 110 6.77 -4.14 -14.61
C GLU A 110 7.44 -3.24 -13.53
N LEU A 111 6.67 -2.79 -12.53
CA LEU A 111 7.19 -1.92 -11.45
C LEU A 111 8.14 -2.66 -10.49
N THR A 112 8.03 -3.98 -10.37
CA THR A 112 8.81 -4.80 -9.42
C THR A 112 9.81 -5.74 -10.08
N ASN A 113 9.96 -5.69 -11.41
CA ASN A 113 10.94 -6.53 -12.11
C ASN A 113 12.36 -6.31 -11.56
N PRO A 114 13.08 -7.39 -11.19
CA PRO A 114 14.43 -7.28 -10.66
C PRO A 114 15.44 -6.86 -11.74
N CYS A 115 16.42 -6.05 -11.36
CA CYS A 115 17.62 -5.76 -12.13
C CYS A 115 18.84 -6.42 -11.47
N SER A 116 20.00 -6.31 -12.10
CA SER A 116 21.26 -6.87 -11.58
C SER A 116 21.59 -6.41 -10.15
N GLN A 117 21.33 -5.14 -9.83
CA GLN A 117 21.56 -4.61 -8.48
C GLN A 117 20.64 -5.27 -7.43
N ILE A 118 19.35 -5.49 -7.75
CA ILE A 118 18.40 -6.18 -6.86
C ILE A 118 18.79 -7.66 -6.72
N VAL A 119 19.21 -8.33 -7.80
CA VAL A 119 19.73 -9.71 -7.75
C VAL A 119 20.97 -9.77 -6.87
N ASN A 120 21.89 -8.81 -6.99
CA ASN A 120 23.08 -8.73 -6.15
C ASN A 120 22.75 -8.53 -4.66
N LEU A 121 21.72 -7.72 -4.34
CA LEU A 121 21.20 -7.61 -2.97
C LEU A 121 20.65 -8.95 -2.46
N SER A 122 19.85 -9.64 -3.30
CA SER A 122 19.31 -10.96 -2.97
C SER A 122 20.43 -11.99 -2.69
N ASN A 123 21.58 -11.89 -3.38
CA ASN A 123 22.72 -12.79 -3.16
C ASN A 123 23.47 -12.52 -1.84
N LYS A 124 23.31 -11.33 -1.23
CA LYS A 124 23.87 -11.00 0.09
C LYS A 124 23.10 -11.62 1.26
N VAL A 125 21.89 -12.10 1.02
CA VAL A 125 21.03 -12.68 2.06
C VAL A 125 21.66 -13.94 2.65
N GLN A 126 21.82 -13.97 3.97
CA GLN A 126 22.46 -15.05 4.71
C GLN A 126 21.46 -16.13 5.16
N ASN A 127 20.22 -15.77 5.44
CA ASN A 127 19.21 -16.64 6.06
C ASN A 127 18.29 -17.36 5.05
N LYS A 128 18.82 -17.81 3.91
CA LYS A 128 17.99 -18.33 2.78
C LYS A 128 17.13 -19.58 3.07
N LYS A 129 17.40 -20.36 4.12
CA LYS A 129 16.77 -21.69 4.26
C LYS A 129 16.22 -22.06 5.64
N ASN A 130 16.69 -21.45 6.73
CA ASN A 130 16.42 -21.98 8.07
C ASN A 130 15.43 -21.15 8.91
N ASP A 131 15.21 -19.88 8.60
CA ASP A 131 14.34 -19.01 9.38
C ASP A 131 13.72 -17.93 8.47
N ILE A 132 12.51 -18.19 8.02
CA ILE A 132 11.78 -17.29 7.11
C ILE A 132 11.52 -15.92 7.73
N ILE A 133 11.37 -15.84 9.06
CA ILE A 133 11.15 -14.57 9.76
C ILE A 133 12.42 -13.73 9.69
N LYS A 134 13.57 -14.33 9.99
CA LYS A 134 14.87 -13.63 9.87
C LYS A 134 15.15 -13.22 8.44
N LEU A 135 14.83 -14.09 7.47
CA LEU A 135 14.91 -13.73 6.05
C LEU A 135 14.10 -12.45 5.76
N CYS A 136 12.83 -12.39 6.15
CA CYS A 136 11.98 -11.22 5.90
C CYS A 136 12.52 -9.94 6.53
N HIS A 137 13.03 -10.01 7.77
CA HIS A 137 13.70 -8.87 8.43
C HIS A 137 14.96 -8.44 7.72
N GLU A 138 15.77 -9.40 7.25
CA GLU A 138 17.00 -9.12 6.49
C GLU A 138 16.68 -8.45 5.14
N LEU A 139 15.66 -8.93 4.41
CA LEU A 139 15.20 -8.30 3.17
C LEU A 139 14.72 -6.86 3.42
N ASN A 140 13.96 -6.63 4.49
CA ASN A 140 13.51 -5.30 4.88
C ASN A 140 14.70 -4.38 5.17
N PHE A 141 15.68 -4.85 5.93
CA PHE A 141 16.91 -4.11 6.26
C PHE A 141 17.73 -3.81 5.00
N LEU A 142 18.02 -4.80 4.15
CA LEU A 142 18.77 -4.60 2.91
C LEU A 142 18.08 -3.58 1.99
N THR A 143 16.75 -3.62 1.92
CA THR A 143 15.97 -2.62 1.18
C THR A 143 16.17 -1.23 1.75
N SER A 144 16.08 -1.07 3.06
CA SER A 144 16.21 0.22 3.73
C SER A 144 17.58 0.88 3.52
N GLU A 145 18.64 0.07 3.36
CA GLU A 145 19.99 0.55 3.12
C GLU A 145 20.31 0.77 1.62
N SER A 146 19.41 0.31 0.72
CA SER A 146 19.70 0.31 -0.72
C SER A 146 19.51 1.67 -1.40
N ILE A 147 18.61 2.51 -0.88
CA ILE A 147 18.31 3.86 -1.41
C ILE A 147 18.09 4.86 -0.28
N LYS A 148 18.20 6.16 -0.58
CA LYS A 148 17.89 7.25 0.35
C LYS A 148 16.45 7.72 0.16
N TYR A 149 15.77 8.05 1.27
CA TYR A 149 14.45 8.68 1.19
C TYR A 149 14.59 10.14 0.74
N VAL A 150 13.99 10.48 -0.40
CA VAL A 150 14.00 11.85 -0.96
C VAL A 150 12.61 12.15 -1.53
N SER A 151 11.87 13.04 -0.87
CA SER A 151 10.53 13.45 -1.31
C SER A 151 10.59 14.08 -2.71
N GLY A 152 9.64 13.71 -3.58
CA GLY A 152 9.53 14.23 -4.94
C GLY A 152 10.59 13.75 -5.93
N SER A 153 11.46 12.81 -5.55
CA SER A 153 12.52 12.29 -6.44
C SER A 153 12.02 11.32 -7.51
N THR A 154 10.81 10.77 -7.35
CA THR A 154 10.24 9.73 -8.20
C THR A 154 8.79 10.02 -8.58
N SER A 155 8.24 9.23 -9.47
CA SER A 155 6.86 9.29 -9.94
C SER A 155 6.13 7.96 -9.74
N ILE A 156 4.82 7.96 -9.96
CA ILE A 156 3.99 6.75 -9.86
C ILE A 156 4.40 5.61 -10.81
N ASN A 157 5.13 5.92 -11.87
CA ASN A 157 5.64 4.97 -12.86
C ASN A 157 7.10 4.56 -12.62
N THR A 158 7.71 5.01 -11.52
CA THR A 158 9.09 4.65 -11.21
C THR A 158 9.17 3.18 -10.81
N THR A 159 10.03 2.44 -11.51
CA THR A 159 10.24 1.00 -11.26
C THR A 159 11.26 0.77 -10.15
N ALA A 160 11.24 -0.39 -9.50
CA ALA A 160 12.25 -0.80 -8.53
C ALA A 160 13.67 -0.70 -9.10
N LYS A 161 13.84 -1.05 -10.39
CA LYS A 161 15.10 -0.88 -11.12
C LYS A 161 15.54 0.58 -11.14
N LYS A 162 14.66 1.50 -11.57
CA LYS A 162 15.01 2.91 -11.72
C LYS A 162 15.34 3.57 -10.38
N SER A 163 14.58 3.28 -9.32
CA SER A 163 14.83 3.85 -8.00
C SER A 163 16.15 3.36 -7.38
N ILE A 164 16.50 2.07 -7.55
CA ILE A 164 17.77 1.56 -7.03
C ILE A 164 18.97 2.08 -7.84
N GLU A 165 18.86 2.24 -9.16
CA GLU A 165 19.87 2.86 -10.02
C GLU A 165 20.09 4.34 -9.67
N GLN A 166 19.01 5.05 -9.34
CA GLN A 166 19.04 6.46 -8.94
C GLN A 166 19.57 6.64 -7.50
N GLY A 167 19.49 5.61 -6.65
CA GLY A 167 19.91 5.62 -5.24
C GLY A 167 18.99 6.45 -4.34
N SER A 168 17.78 6.79 -4.79
CA SER A 168 16.81 7.57 -4.00
C SER A 168 15.36 7.26 -4.41
N GLY A 169 14.43 7.46 -3.49
CA GLY A 169 13.01 7.23 -3.72
C GLY A 169 12.15 7.63 -2.53
N VAL A 170 10.86 7.34 -2.62
CA VAL A 170 9.86 7.52 -1.56
C VAL A 170 9.34 6.16 -1.08
N CYS A 171 8.43 6.12 -0.11
CA CYS A 171 7.88 4.86 0.45
C CYS A 171 7.42 3.86 -0.63
N GLN A 172 6.84 4.32 -1.74
CA GLN A 172 6.46 3.50 -2.89
C GLN A 172 7.65 2.74 -3.49
N ASP A 173 8.79 3.42 -3.66
CA ASP A 173 9.99 2.83 -4.29
C ASP A 173 10.64 1.79 -3.38
N PHE A 174 10.75 2.10 -2.10
CA PHE A 174 11.18 1.13 -1.07
C PHE A 174 10.28 -0.11 -1.08
N ALA A 175 8.96 0.06 -1.16
CA ALA A 175 8.04 -1.06 -1.24
C ALA A 175 8.26 -1.92 -2.51
N HIS A 176 8.44 -1.30 -3.68
CA HIS A 176 8.71 -2.04 -4.92
C HIS A 176 10.03 -2.82 -4.88
N ILE A 177 11.10 -2.26 -4.28
CA ILE A 177 12.38 -2.97 -4.11
C ILE A 177 12.20 -4.15 -3.16
N LEU A 178 11.55 -3.97 -2.00
CA LEU A 178 11.30 -5.07 -1.06
C LEU A 178 10.46 -6.19 -1.68
N ILE A 179 9.41 -5.85 -2.43
CA ILE A 179 8.58 -6.81 -3.15
C ILE A 179 9.41 -7.61 -4.15
N SER A 180 10.25 -6.92 -4.94
CA SER A 180 11.14 -7.56 -5.90
C SER A 180 12.09 -8.55 -5.24
N LEU A 181 12.75 -8.14 -4.14
CA LEU A 181 13.65 -8.98 -3.35
C LEU A 181 12.93 -10.18 -2.72
N ALA A 182 11.77 -9.97 -2.14
CA ALA A 182 11.00 -11.04 -1.50
C ALA A 182 10.60 -12.12 -2.51
N ARG A 183 10.08 -11.72 -3.67
CA ARG A 183 9.69 -12.64 -4.74
C ARG A 183 10.86 -13.42 -5.34
N LEU A 184 12.06 -12.82 -5.45
CA LEU A 184 13.29 -13.51 -5.83
C LEU A 184 13.68 -14.61 -4.81
N ASN A 185 13.30 -14.43 -3.55
CA ASN A 185 13.54 -15.40 -2.49
C ASN A 185 12.34 -16.32 -2.23
N ASN A 186 11.38 -16.42 -3.19
CA ASN A 186 10.16 -17.22 -3.09
C ASN A 186 9.26 -16.87 -1.89
N VAL A 187 9.30 -15.61 -1.43
CA VAL A 187 8.39 -15.08 -0.42
C VAL A 187 7.27 -14.32 -1.12
N PRO A 188 5.99 -14.75 -1.00
CA PRO A 188 4.88 -14.00 -1.54
C PRO A 188 4.84 -12.61 -0.91
N ALA A 189 4.77 -11.57 -1.75
CA ALA A 189 4.87 -10.18 -1.32
C ALA A 189 3.84 -9.33 -2.04
N ARG A 190 3.15 -8.44 -1.29
CA ARG A 190 2.18 -7.53 -1.86
C ARG A 190 2.37 -6.10 -1.38
N TYR A 191 2.07 -5.18 -2.25
CA TYR A 191 2.07 -3.75 -2.00
C TYR A 191 0.84 -3.35 -1.20
N ILE A 192 1.01 -2.51 -0.19
CA ILE A 192 -0.08 -1.94 0.59
C ILE A 192 -0.09 -0.44 0.43
N ASN A 193 -1.27 0.10 0.20
CA ASN A 193 -1.56 1.53 0.26
C ASN A 193 -2.41 1.83 1.49
N GLY A 194 -2.04 2.86 2.24
CA GLY A 194 -2.75 3.22 3.46
C GLY A 194 -2.37 4.59 4.00
N PHE A 195 -2.59 4.78 5.29
CA PHE A 195 -2.21 5.99 6.01
C PHE A 195 -1.26 5.65 7.16
N LEU A 196 -0.29 6.51 7.39
CA LEU A 196 0.62 6.45 8.53
C LEU A 196 0.49 7.71 9.36
N LEU A 197 0.31 7.55 10.67
CA LEU A 197 0.40 8.62 11.64
C LEU A 197 1.86 8.72 12.13
N GLU A 198 2.64 9.60 11.51
CA GLU A 198 4.07 9.76 11.85
C GLU A 198 4.25 10.47 13.18
N ASP A 199 3.52 11.57 13.42
CA ASP A 199 3.60 12.36 14.65
C ASP A 199 2.22 12.51 15.28
N LEU A 200 2.15 12.23 16.59
CA LEU A 200 0.93 12.38 17.40
C LEU A 200 0.50 13.86 17.53
N ASN A 201 1.42 14.80 17.34
CA ASN A 201 1.17 16.23 17.40
C ASN A 201 0.88 16.85 16.02
N SER A 202 1.09 16.12 14.93
CA SER A 202 0.76 16.61 13.59
C SER A 202 -0.73 16.41 13.32
N GLN A 203 -1.36 17.43 12.73
CA GLN A 203 -2.73 17.31 12.21
C GLN A 203 -2.75 16.73 10.79
N GLU A 204 -1.59 16.40 10.23
CA GLU A 204 -1.45 15.91 8.86
C GLU A 204 -1.10 14.42 8.87
N SER A 205 -1.94 13.61 8.22
CA SER A 205 -1.65 12.22 7.89
C SER A 205 -1.35 12.14 6.40
N PHE A 206 -0.24 11.51 6.06
CA PHE A 206 0.13 11.30 4.66
C PHE A 206 -0.29 9.90 4.19
N THR A 207 -0.61 9.79 2.91
CA THR A 207 -0.68 8.48 2.27
C THR A 207 0.68 7.81 2.35
N HIS A 208 0.69 6.55 2.74
CA HIS A 208 1.91 5.80 2.95
C HIS A 208 1.82 4.42 2.28
N ALA A 209 2.99 3.88 1.95
CA ALA A 209 3.13 2.58 1.34
C ALA A 209 4.06 1.68 2.15
N TRP A 210 3.68 0.40 2.25
CA TRP A 210 4.51 -0.64 2.84
C TRP A 210 4.28 -1.98 2.15
N VAL A 211 4.87 -3.03 2.66
CA VAL A 211 4.80 -4.37 2.08
C VAL A 211 4.26 -5.35 3.10
N GLU A 212 3.40 -6.27 2.67
CA GLU A 212 3.07 -7.46 3.43
C GLU A 212 3.75 -8.67 2.79
N LEU A 213 4.50 -9.41 3.61
CA LEU A 213 5.18 -10.65 3.25
C LEU A 213 4.40 -11.83 3.87
N PHE A 214 4.17 -12.88 3.08
CA PHE A 214 3.49 -14.07 3.59
C PHE A 214 4.48 -15.05 4.18
N ILE A 215 4.27 -15.37 5.45
CA ILE A 215 5.09 -16.33 6.21
C ILE A 215 4.20 -17.51 6.58
N ASN A 216 4.60 -18.72 6.20
CA ASN A 216 3.87 -19.93 6.58
C ASN A 216 3.67 -19.95 8.10
N ASP A 217 2.53 -20.45 8.56
CA ASP A 217 2.10 -20.53 9.97
C ASP A 217 1.80 -19.19 10.67
N LEU A 218 2.24 -18.06 10.13
CA LEU A 218 1.93 -16.72 10.63
C LEU A 218 0.90 -15.98 9.78
N GLY A 219 0.90 -16.20 8.47
CA GLY A 219 0.13 -15.42 7.49
C GLY A 219 0.88 -14.17 7.03
N TRP A 220 0.14 -13.11 6.76
CA TRP A 220 0.70 -11.84 6.29
C TRP A 220 1.33 -11.04 7.43
N VAL A 221 2.56 -10.57 7.21
CA VAL A 221 3.31 -9.71 8.13
C VAL A 221 3.69 -8.43 7.40
N GLY A 222 3.36 -7.28 7.98
CA GLY A 222 3.65 -5.97 7.41
C GLY A 222 5.06 -5.48 7.75
N PHE A 223 5.80 -5.08 6.72
CA PHE A 223 7.16 -4.53 6.79
C PHE A 223 7.20 -3.18 6.10
N ASP A 224 7.75 -2.18 6.78
CA ASP A 224 7.98 -0.86 6.24
C ASP A 224 9.48 -0.60 6.07
N PRO A 225 10.01 -0.77 4.86
CA PRO A 225 11.44 -0.56 4.60
C PRO A 225 11.87 0.91 4.70
N SER A 226 10.96 1.86 4.50
CA SER A 226 11.29 3.29 4.62
C SER A 226 11.49 3.72 6.08
N HIS A 227 10.88 3.01 7.04
CA HIS A 227 11.02 3.22 8.48
C HIS A 227 11.80 2.10 9.19
N LYS A 228 12.34 1.12 8.47
CA LYS A 228 13.16 0.00 8.99
C LYS A 228 12.48 -0.85 10.07
N LYS A 229 11.15 -0.99 10.02
CA LYS A 229 10.36 -1.68 11.06
C LYS A 229 9.22 -2.50 10.49
N CYS A 230 8.57 -3.29 11.34
CA CYS A 230 7.23 -3.81 11.08
C CYS A 230 6.18 -2.74 11.34
N ILE A 231 4.98 -2.95 10.78
CA ILE A 231 3.82 -2.08 11.05
C ILE A 231 3.36 -2.24 12.51
N ASP A 232 2.78 -1.17 13.03
CA ASP A 232 2.22 -1.08 14.38
C ASP A 232 0.81 -0.45 14.36
N GLU A 233 0.32 0.05 15.51
CA GLU A 233 -0.98 0.69 15.64
C GLU A 233 -1.11 2.04 14.93
N LYS A 234 0.00 2.59 14.40
CA LYS A 234 -0.01 3.86 13.64
C LYS A 234 -0.41 3.70 12.18
N TYR A 235 -0.53 2.46 11.69
CA TYR A 235 -0.80 2.15 10.29
C TYR A 235 -2.28 1.82 10.08
N ILE A 236 -2.88 2.46 9.05
CA ILE A 236 -4.24 2.16 8.59
C ILE A 236 -4.15 1.58 7.19
N ARG A 237 -4.55 0.32 7.05
CA ARG A 237 -4.55 -0.42 5.79
C ARG A 237 -5.79 -0.08 4.97
N ILE A 238 -5.59 0.34 3.72
CA ILE A 238 -6.67 0.69 2.78
C ILE A 238 -6.80 -0.35 1.67
N SER A 239 -5.77 -0.51 0.84
CA SER A 239 -5.80 -1.42 -0.30
C SER A 239 -4.49 -2.18 -0.46
N CYS A 240 -4.54 -3.30 -1.17
CA CYS A 240 -3.35 -4.08 -1.53
C CYS A 240 -3.40 -4.52 -3.00
N GLY A 241 -2.24 -4.93 -3.51
CA GLY A 241 -2.10 -5.44 -4.85
C GLY A 241 -0.68 -5.95 -5.12
N LEU A 242 -0.42 -6.36 -6.36
CA LEU A 242 0.90 -6.82 -6.78
C LEU A 242 1.96 -5.72 -6.76
N ASP A 243 1.53 -4.48 -6.99
CA ASP A 243 2.35 -3.26 -7.02
C ASP A 243 1.45 -2.03 -6.77
N PHE A 244 2.02 -0.83 -6.89
CA PHE A 244 1.28 0.42 -6.73
C PHE A 244 0.09 0.53 -7.70
N LEU A 245 0.27 0.17 -8.99
CA LEU A 245 -0.79 0.31 -9.99
C LEU A 245 -1.97 -0.63 -9.70
N ASP A 246 -1.69 -1.85 -9.22
CA ASP A 246 -2.73 -2.80 -8.84
C ASP A 246 -3.42 -2.37 -7.53
N ALA A 247 -2.66 -1.91 -6.55
CA ALA A 247 -3.16 -1.40 -5.26
C ALA A 247 -3.76 0.01 -5.33
N SER A 248 -3.72 0.68 -6.49
CA SER A 248 -4.18 2.07 -6.64
C SER A 248 -5.57 2.27 -6.07
N THR A 249 -5.70 3.27 -5.19
CA THR A 249 -6.96 3.58 -4.50
C THR A 249 -8.01 4.23 -5.39
N ILE A 250 -7.62 4.86 -6.49
CA ILE A 250 -8.53 5.45 -7.48
C ILE A 250 -8.01 5.13 -8.88
N LYS A 251 -8.85 4.48 -9.69
CA LYS A 251 -8.59 4.22 -11.10
C LYS A 251 -9.69 4.88 -11.93
N GLY A 252 -9.32 5.63 -12.95
CA GLY A 252 -10.26 6.34 -13.81
C GLY A 252 -10.13 5.95 -15.27
N ILE A 253 -11.27 5.89 -15.98
CA ILE A 253 -11.38 5.73 -17.43
C ILE A 253 -12.11 6.96 -17.95
N LYS A 254 -11.53 7.56 -19.01
CA LYS A 254 -12.11 8.70 -19.73
C LYS A 254 -12.69 8.25 -21.05
#